data_14da06dace73b046c2a765b40bace563
#
_entry.id   14da06dace73b046c2a765b40bace563
#
_cell.length_a   1.000
_cell.length_b   1.000
_cell.length_c   1.000
_cell.angle_alpha   90.00
_cell.angle_beta   90.00
_cell.angle_gamma   90.00
#
_symmetry.space_group_name_H-M   'P 1'
#
loop_
_entity.id
_entity.type
_entity.pdbx_description
1 polymer ?
#
loop_
_entity_poly.entity_id
_entity_poly.type
_entity_poly.pdbx_seq_one_letter_code
_entity_poly.pdbx_strand_id
1 'polypeptide(L)'
;VYGVHSSGLGRIYAETLQMAGMEFFWVVCGEEGLDEISPAGPSHVWEVRQGAVHHRTVSPQDFGIPTHSLDQVRSGSASSNAAIVAYMFTHSDTLPDVPLTEPLHVSCDVPHVKLEPIPAGTNLRAIFDYTILQAAALLYVAGHGQGDLKQCAELARMSILNGKAAGAWHRLHAHMHKAADPSS
;
A
#
# COMPACT_ATOMS: atom_id res chain seq x y z
N VAL A 1 -1.06 6.64 -8.99
CA VAL A 1 -1.94 5.47 -9.15
C VAL A 1 -3.32 5.88 -8.65
N TYR A 2 -4.37 5.58 -9.40
CA TYR A 2 -5.77 5.84 -9.10
C TYR A 2 -6.54 4.55 -9.17
N GLY A 3 -7.48 4.32 -8.25
CA GLY A 3 -8.30 3.13 -8.24
C GLY A 3 -9.71 3.36 -8.76
N VAL A 4 -10.27 2.36 -9.42
CA VAL A 4 -11.69 2.29 -9.81
C VAL A 4 -12.26 0.93 -9.44
N HIS A 5 -13.52 0.91 -9.01
CA HIS A 5 -14.20 -0.31 -8.56
C HIS A 5 -14.78 -1.16 -9.70
N SER A 6 -14.65 -0.70 -10.94
CA SER A 6 -15.16 -1.41 -12.13
C SER A 6 -14.19 -1.22 -13.29
N SER A 7 -13.84 -2.31 -13.94
CA SER A 7 -12.95 -2.30 -15.12
C SER A 7 -13.54 -1.49 -16.28
N GLY A 8 -14.87 -1.41 -16.40
CA GLY A 8 -15.53 -0.57 -17.42
C GLY A 8 -15.27 0.93 -17.26
N LEU A 9 -14.88 1.41 -16.07
CA LEU A 9 -14.54 2.80 -15.81
C LEU A 9 -13.07 3.12 -16.09
N GLY A 10 -12.19 2.12 -16.08
CA GLY A 10 -10.74 2.32 -16.08
C GLY A 10 -10.24 3.14 -17.26
N ARG A 11 -10.66 2.80 -18.47
CA ARG A 11 -10.24 3.52 -19.68
C ARG A 11 -10.78 4.95 -19.69
N ILE A 12 -12.07 5.13 -19.41
CA ILE A 12 -12.71 6.46 -19.37
C ILE A 12 -12.00 7.37 -18.38
N TYR A 13 -11.70 6.82 -17.19
CA TYR A 13 -11.00 7.57 -16.13
C TYR A 13 -9.58 7.96 -16.56
N ALA A 14 -8.84 7.02 -17.20
CA ALA A 14 -7.51 7.28 -17.70
C ALA A 14 -7.50 8.36 -18.80
N GLU A 15 -8.42 8.28 -19.78
CA GLU A 15 -8.54 9.29 -20.84
C GLU A 15 -8.92 10.66 -20.26
N THR A 16 -9.82 10.71 -19.26
CA THR A 16 -10.21 11.96 -18.61
C THR A 16 -9.03 12.64 -17.88
N LEU A 17 -8.25 11.89 -17.11
CA LEU A 17 -7.07 12.41 -16.43
C LEU A 17 -5.97 12.86 -17.40
N GLN A 18 -5.81 12.12 -18.52
CA GLN A 18 -4.91 12.50 -19.59
C GLN A 18 -5.32 13.85 -20.22
N MET A 19 -6.62 14.03 -20.51
CA MET A 19 -7.15 15.30 -21.01
C MET A 19 -6.97 16.45 -20.00
N ALA A 20 -6.92 16.16 -18.70
CA ALA A 20 -6.60 17.12 -17.65
C ALA A 20 -5.10 17.45 -17.55
N GLY A 21 -4.26 16.91 -18.45
CA GLY A 21 -2.83 17.24 -18.53
C GLY A 21 -1.93 16.32 -17.71
N MET A 22 -2.42 15.20 -17.21
CA MET A 22 -1.57 14.23 -16.51
C MET A 22 -0.80 13.36 -17.51
N GLU A 23 0.52 13.24 -17.31
CA GLU A 23 1.42 12.65 -18.31
C GLU A 23 1.78 11.18 -18.04
N PHE A 24 2.02 10.81 -16.76
CA PHE A 24 2.36 9.44 -16.41
C PHE A 24 1.64 9.00 -15.14
N PHE A 25 0.75 8.03 -15.26
CA PHE A 25 -0.01 7.47 -14.15
C PHE A 25 -0.64 6.12 -14.51
N TRP A 26 -1.09 5.41 -13.50
CA TRP A 26 -1.91 4.22 -13.62
C TRP A 26 -3.31 4.46 -13.07
N VAL A 27 -4.31 3.93 -13.78
CA VAL A 27 -5.62 3.63 -13.24
C VAL A 27 -5.70 2.12 -13.07
N VAL A 28 -6.12 1.65 -11.89
CA VAL A 28 -6.09 0.23 -11.54
C VAL A 28 -7.47 -0.27 -11.09
N CYS A 29 -7.73 -1.56 -11.33
CA CYS A 29 -8.92 -2.26 -10.87
C CYS A 29 -8.59 -3.75 -10.69
N GLY A 30 -8.69 -4.30 -9.49
CA GLY A 30 -8.65 -5.75 -9.27
C GLY A 30 -9.84 -6.44 -9.98
N GLU A 31 -9.67 -7.67 -10.44
CA GLU A 31 -10.74 -8.41 -11.13
C GLU A 31 -12.01 -8.55 -10.28
N GLU A 32 -11.86 -8.62 -8.95
CA GLU A 32 -12.96 -8.66 -7.98
C GLU A 32 -13.64 -7.31 -7.71
N GLY A 33 -13.23 -6.23 -8.40
CA GLY A 33 -13.74 -4.88 -8.22
C GLY A 33 -13.05 -4.09 -7.11
N LEU A 34 -11.85 -4.51 -6.71
CA LEU A 34 -11.02 -3.74 -5.78
C LEU A 34 -10.43 -2.53 -6.51
N ASP A 35 -10.54 -1.36 -5.92
CA ASP A 35 -9.96 -0.10 -6.43
C ASP A 35 -8.45 0.07 -6.12
N GLU A 36 -7.75 -1.06 -5.98
CA GLU A 36 -6.31 -1.19 -5.78
C GLU A 36 -5.77 -2.35 -6.63
N ILE A 37 -4.44 -2.57 -6.63
CA ILE A 37 -3.88 -3.79 -7.19
C ILE A 37 -4.22 -4.94 -6.25
N SER A 38 -4.91 -5.96 -6.77
CA SER A 38 -5.36 -7.09 -6.00
C SER A 38 -4.19 -7.90 -5.43
N PRO A 39 -4.21 -8.21 -4.13
CA PRO A 39 -3.28 -9.19 -3.57
C PRO A 39 -3.66 -10.63 -3.95
N ALA A 40 -4.90 -10.84 -4.42
CA ALA A 40 -5.45 -12.19 -4.64
C ALA A 40 -5.26 -12.69 -6.08
N GLY A 41 -5.00 -11.79 -7.03
CA GLY A 41 -4.90 -12.19 -8.43
C GLY A 41 -4.64 -11.04 -9.39
N PRO A 42 -5.11 -11.17 -10.63
CA PRO A 42 -4.90 -10.18 -11.66
C PRO A 42 -5.61 -8.85 -11.37
N SER A 43 -5.02 -7.77 -11.85
CA SER A 43 -5.61 -6.44 -11.84
C SER A 43 -5.44 -5.79 -13.20
N HIS A 44 -6.49 -5.16 -13.66
CA HIS A 44 -6.42 -4.31 -14.86
C HIS A 44 -5.65 -3.03 -14.55
N VAL A 45 -4.77 -2.64 -15.46
CA VAL A 45 -4.01 -1.39 -15.40
C VAL A 45 -4.17 -0.64 -16.72
N TRP A 46 -4.66 0.57 -16.65
CA TRP A 46 -4.60 1.55 -17.74
C TRP A 46 -3.45 2.50 -17.46
N GLU A 47 -2.33 2.23 -18.11
CA GLU A 47 -1.13 3.06 -18.02
C GLU A 47 -1.23 4.21 -19.02
N VAL A 48 -1.18 5.43 -18.56
CA VAL A 48 -0.99 6.60 -19.39
C VAL A 48 0.48 6.94 -19.43
N ARG A 49 1.04 6.98 -20.61
CA ARG A 49 2.46 7.31 -20.83
C ARG A 49 2.64 7.85 -22.25
N GLN A 50 3.43 8.93 -22.37
CA GLN A 50 3.74 9.57 -23.66
C GLN A 50 2.49 9.94 -24.49
N GLY A 51 1.43 10.36 -23.84
CA GLY A 51 0.18 10.76 -24.49
C GLY A 51 -0.68 9.61 -25.00
N ALA A 52 -0.44 8.35 -24.60
CA ALA A 52 -1.23 7.19 -24.96
C ALA A 52 -1.72 6.42 -23.74
N VAL A 53 -2.89 5.80 -23.86
CA VAL A 53 -3.46 4.91 -22.84
C VAL A 53 -3.21 3.47 -23.26
N HIS A 54 -2.43 2.76 -22.47
CA HIS A 54 -2.12 1.35 -22.66
C HIS A 54 -2.81 0.50 -21.61
N HIS A 55 -3.58 -0.51 -22.03
CA HIS A 55 -4.20 -1.46 -21.11
C HIS A 55 -3.32 -2.71 -20.99
N ARG A 56 -3.06 -3.13 -19.75
CA ARG A 56 -2.39 -4.39 -19.42
C ARG A 56 -2.97 -4.97 -18.13
N THR A 57 -2.58 -6.19 -17.83
CA THR A 57 -2.89 -6.85 -16.56
C THR A 57 -1.59 -7.03 -15.77
N VAL A 58 -1.66 -6.86 -14.47
CA VAL A 58 -0.58 -7.17 -13.53
C VAL A 58 -1.11 -8.05 -12.40
N SER A 59 -0.23 -8.83 -11.80
CA SER A 59 -0.52 -9.69 -10.66
C SER A 59 0.58 -9.55 -9.58
N PRO A 60 0.39 -9.97 -8.34
CA PRO A 60 1.43 -9.93 -7.31
C PRO A 60 2.75 -10.56 -7.75
N GLN A 61 2.70 -11.64 -8.54
CA GLN A 61 3.88 -12.36 -9.04
C GLN A 61 4.76 -11.49 -9.95
N ASP A 62 4.18 -10.54 -10.67
CA ASP A 62 4.94 -9.60 -11.51
C ASP A 62 5.83 -8.68 -10.67
N PHE A 63 5.46 -8.47 -9.40
CA PHE A 63 6.23 -7.75 -8.39
C PHE A 63 7.12 -8.67 -7.54
N GLY A 64 7.12 -9.99 -7.80
CA GLY A 64 7.82 -10.96 -6.97
C GLY A 64 7.20 -11.17 -5.59
N ILE A 65 5.91 -10.89 -5.45
CA ILE A 65 5.14 -10.98 -4.20
C ILE A 65 4.20 -12.19 -4.26
N PRO A 66 4.07 -12.96 -3.16
CA PRO A 66 3.10 -14.06 -3.10
C PRO A 66 1.66 -13.56 -3.22
N THR A 67 0.78 -14.44 -3.69
CA THR A 67 -0.67 -14.18 -3.70
C THR A 67 -1.25 -14.40 -2.31
N HIS A 68 -2.11 -13.49 -1.88
CA HIS A 68 -2.86 -13.58 -0.62
C HIS A 68 -4.34 -13.38 -0.89
N SER A 69 -5.22 -14.10 -0.20
CA SER A 69 -6.66 -13.86 -0.33
C SER A 69 -7.05 -12.50 0.29
N LEU A 70 -8.16 -11.93 -0.17
CA LEU A 70 -8.67 -10.66 0.39
C LEU A 70 -8.95 -10.76 1.88
N ASP A 71 -9.37 -11.93 2.38
CA ASP A 71 -9.61 -12.15 3.81
C ASP A 71 -8.33 -12.04 4.65
N GLN A 72 -7.17 -12.37 4.08
CA GLN A 72 -5.88 -12.28 4.77
C GLN A 72 -5.36 -10.85 4.91
N VAL A 73 -5.87 -9.92 4.13
CA VAL A 73 -5.45 -8.51 4.13
C VAL A 73 -6.55 -7.57 4.65
N ARG A 74 -7.60 -8.12 5.28
CA ARG A 74 -8.68 -7.32 5.85
C ARG A 74 -8.16 -6.29 6.85
N SER A 75 -8.67 -5.08 6.73
CA SER A 75 -8.45 -4.01 7.71
C SER A 75 -9.40 -4.14 8.90
N GLY A 76 -8.98 -3.60 10.04
CA GLY A 76 -9.79 -3.49 11.26
C GLY A 76 -10.24 -2.04 11.53
N SER A 77 -10.36 -1.70 12.80
CA SER A 77 -10.57 -0.31 13.23
C SER A 77 -9.35 0.56 12.90
N ALA A 78 -9.52 1.87 12.87
CA ALA A 78 -8.39 2.80 12.68
C ALA A 78 -7.29 2.57 13.73
N SER A 79 -7.67 2.27 14.98
CA SER A 79 -6.74 2.03 16.09
C SER A 79 -5.98 0.71 15.93
N SER A 80 -6.66 -0.39 15.55
CA SER A 80 -5.98 -1.67 15.30
C SER A 80 -5.11 -1.62 14.04
N ASN A 81 -5.51 -0.90 13.00
CA ASN A 81 -4.68 -0.67 11.82
C ASN A 81 -3.43 0.16 12.15
N ALA A 82 -3.55 1.17 13.01
CA ALA A 82 -2.39 1.91 13.50
C ALA A 82 -1.42 1.01 14.29
N ALA A 83 -1.94 0.06 15.07
CA ALA A 83 -1.12 -0.94 15.76
C ALA A 83 -0.38 -1.86 14.75
N ILE A 84 -1.05 -2.29 13.67
CA ILE A 84 -0.41 -3.08 12.60
C ILE A 84 0.74 -2.28 11.97
N VAL A 85 0.52 -1.02 11.61
CA VAL A 85 1.56 -0.16 11.01
C VAL A 85 2.73 0.03 11.96
N ALA A 86 2.48 0.34 13.25
CA ALA A 86 3.52 0.49 14.25
C ALA A 86 4.35 -0.80 14.43
N TYR A 87 3.67 -1.96 14.45
CA TYR A 87 4.33 -3.26 14.55
C TYR A 87 5.18 -3.57 13.31
N MET A 88 4.66 -3.33 12.12
CA MET A 88 5.41 -3.54 10.88
C MET A 88 6.67 -2.68 10.80
N PHE A 89 6.63 -1.43 11.29
CA PHE A 89 7.82 -0.56 11.26
C PHE A 89 8.93 -1.02 12.21
N THR A 90 8.60 -1.79 13.25
CA THR A 90 9.57 -2.23 14.27
C THR A 90 9.97 -3.71 14.15
N HIS A 91 9.18 -4.53 13.45
CA HIS A 91 9.34 -5.99 13.38
C HIS A 91 9.27 -6.55 11.95
N SER A 92 9.52 -5.72 10.93
CA SER A 92 9.34 -6.10 9.52
C SER A 92 10.24 -7.27 9.06
N ASP A 93 11.34 -7.53 9.74
CA ASP A 93 12.27 -8.64 9.49
C ASP A 93 11.85 -9.95 10.18
N THR A 94 10.95 -9.87 11.17
CA THR A 94 10.53 -10.99 12.02
C THR A 94 9.01 -11.23 12.00
N LEU A 95 8.32 -10.75 10.96
CA LEU A 95 6.87 -10.95 10.83
C LEU A 95 6.53 -12.45 10.75
N PRO A 96 5.51 -12.91 11.49
CA PRO A 96 5.08 -14.29 11.43
C PRO A 96 4.48 -14.63 10.06
N ASP A 97 4.79 -15.81 9.54
CA ASP A 97 4.28 -16.33 8.26
C ASP A 97 2.88 -16.96 8.38
N VAL A 98 2.36 -17.02 9.60
CA VAL A 98 1.03 -17.56 9.92
C VAL A 98 0.19 -16.49 10.62
N PRO A 99 -1.15 -16.58 10.55
CA PRO A 99 -2.02 -15.67 11.28
C PRO A 99 -1.78 -15.73 12.79
N LEU A 100 -1.95 -14.60 13.45
CA LEU A 100 -1.85 -14.50 14.92
C LEU A 100 -2.85 -15.43 15.60
N THR A 101 -2.38 -16.22 16.56
CA THR A 101 -3.24 -17.12 17.34
C THR A 101 -3.98 -16.39 18.47
N GLU A 102 -3.41 -15.27 18.94
CA GLU A 102 -3.92 -14.44 20.02
C GLU A 102 -3.82 -12.96 19.65
N PRO A 103 -4.61 -12.08 20.29
CA PRO A 103 -4.46 -10.63 20.09
C PRO A 103 -3.07 -10.13 20.49
N LEU A 104 -2.46 -9.30 19.64
CA LEU A 104 -1.13 -8.76 19.88
C LEU A 104 -1.21 -7.30 20.35
N HIS A 105 -0.72 -7.05 21.54
CA HIS A 105 -0.61 -5.70 22.10
C HIS A 105 0.66 -5.01 21.61
N VAL A 106 0.49 -3.84 21.03
CA VAL A 106 1.59 -2.99 20.55
C VAL A 106 1.66 -1.73 21.39
N SER A 107 2.83 -1.41 21.91
CA SER A 107 3.08 -0.13 22.57
C SER A 107 3.34 0.96 21.53
N CYS A 108 2.90 2.17 21.83
CA CYS A 108 3.14 3.36 21.02
C CYS A 108 3.75 4.43 21.90
N ASP A 109 4.88 4.99 21.48
CA ASP A 109 5.59 6.05 22.22
C ASP A 109 4.95 7.44 22.07
N VAL A 110 3.80 7.52 21.38
CA VAL A 110 3.05 8.78 21.24
C VAL A 110 2.21 9.02 22.50
N PRO A 111 2.45 10.11 23.25
CA PRO A 111 1.71 10.44 24.44
C PRO A 111 0.19 10.47 24.17
N HIS A 112 -0.59 9.90 25.08
CA HIS A 112 -2.06 9.85 25.04
C HIS A 112 -2.68 9.01 23.91
N VAL A 113 -1.89 8.34 23.06
CA VAL A 113 -2.39 7.39 22.08
C VAL A 113 -2.43 5.99 22.68
N LYS A 114 -3.63 5.41 22.77
CA LYS A 114 -3.83 4.02 23.15
C LYS A 114 -4.28 3.25 21.91
N LEU A 115 -3.43 2.32 21.48
CA LEU A 115 -3.76 1.44 20.37
C LEU A 115 -4.62 0.26 20.86
N GLU A 116 -5.59 -0.12 20.04
CA GLU A 116 -6.27 -1.40 20.23
C GLU A 116 -5.32 -2.54 19.85
N PRO A 117 -5.46 -3.71 20.50
CA PRO A 117 -4.67 -4.88 20.09
C PRO A 117 -4.92 -5.25 18.63
N ILE A 118 -3.89 -5.74 17.97
CA ILE A 118 -4.06 -6.39 16.67
C ILE A 118 -4.85 -7.68 16.91
N PRO A 119 -5.99 -7.89 16.22
CA PRO A 119 -6.86 -9.05 16.50
C PRO A 119 -6.18 -10.39 16.21
N ALA A 120 -6.57 -11.43 16.94
CA ALA A 120 -6.27 -12.80 16.56
C ALA A 120 -6.81 -13.08 15.14
N GLY A 121 -6.15 -13.95 14.40
CA GLY A 121 -6.47 -14.24 12.99
C GLY A 121 -5.85 -13.27 11.99
N THR A 122 -5.26 -12.15 12.42
CA THR A 122 -4.58 -11.20 11.53
C THR A 122 -3.33 -11.85 10.92
N ASN A 123 -3.23 -11.81 9.59
CA ASN A 123 -2.03 -12.26 8.86
C ASN A 123 -1.12 -11.06 8.57
N LEU A 124 -0.17 -10.80 9.45
CA LEU A 124 0.75 -9.66 9.34
C LEU A 124 1.65 -9.73 8.11
N ARG A 125 2.06 -10.93 7.70
CA ARG A 125 2.87 -11.14 6.49
C ARG A 125 2.07 -10.76 5.24
N ALA A 126 0.83 -11.22 5.13
CA ALA A 126 -0.04 -10.89 4.00
C ALA A 126 -0.29 -9.37 3.89
N ILE A 127 -0.55 -8.70 5.02
CA ILE A 127 -0.75 -7.25 5.06
C ILE A 127 0.54 -6.51 4.68
N PHE A 128 1.69 -6.97 5.14
CA PHE A 128 3.00 -6.41 4.76
C PHE A 128 3.24 -6.54 3.25
N ASP A 129 3.07 -7.73 2.70
CA ASP A 129 3.24 -7.99 1.27
C ASP A 129 2.27 -7.15 0.43
N TYR A 130 1.01 -7.01 0.87
CA TYR A 130 0.03 -6.14 0.22
C TYR A 130 0.45 -4.66 0.28
N THR A 131 0.98 -4.19 1.40
CA THR A 131 1.52 -2.84 1.53
C THR A 131 2.69 -2.61 0.56
N ILE A 132 3.60 -3.58 0.44
CA ILE A 132 4.71 -3.52 -0.51
C ILE A 132 4.20 -3.48 -1.96
N LEU A 133 3.16 -4.26 -2.30
CA LEU A 133 2.56 -4.31 -3.62
C LEU A 133 2.05 -2.92 -4.06
N GLN A 134 1.28 -2.25 -3.20
CA GLN A 134 0.75 -0.92 -3.49
C GLN A 134 1.88 0.13 -3.59
N ALA A 135 2.84 0.09 -2.65
CA ALA A 135 3.99 1.00 -2.66
C ALA A 135 4.87 0.82 -3.90
N ALA A 136 5.06 -0.43 -4.36
CA ALA A 136 5.83 -0.72 -5.57
C ALA A 136 5.19 -0.13 -6.83
N ALA A 137 3.87 -0.17 -6.95
CA ALA A 137 3.15 0.47 -8.06
C ALA A 137 3.32 1.99 -8.05
N LEU A 138 3.27 2.61 -6.86
CA LEU A 138 3.54 4.04 -6.71
C LEU A 138 4.97 4.39 -7.11
N LEU A 139 5.96 3.61 -6.68
CA LEU A 139 7.36 3.79 -7.03
C LEU A 139 7.60 3.64 -8.53
N TYR A 140 6.96 2.65 -9.18
CA TYR A 140 7.04 2.47 -10.62
C TYR A 140 6.53 3.72 -11.37
N VAL A 141 5.34 4.21 -11.01
CA VAL A 141 4.76 5.43 -11.60
C VAL A 141 5.60 6.67 -11.29
N ALA A 142 6.28 6.70 -10.15
CA ALA A 142 7.23 7.76 -9.81
C ALA A 142 8.58 7.68 -10.57
N GLY A 143 8.74 6.68 -11.45
CA GLY A 143 9.94 6.51 -12.27
C GLY A 143 11.10 5.79 -11.58
N HIS A 144 10.85 5.15 -10.43
CA HIS A 144 11.85 4.32 -9.76
C HIS A 144 11.92 2.90 -10.36
N GLY A 145 12.90 2.12 -9.93
CA GLY A 145 13.06 0.71 -10.32
C GLY A 145 13.38 0.49 -11.80
N GLN A 146 13.76 1.53 -12.55
CA GLN A 146 14.15 1.46 -13.97
C GLN A 146 13.11 0.73 -14.86
N GLY A 147 11.83 0.79 -14.50
CA GLY A 147 10.75 0.10 -15.21
C GLY A 147 10.55 -1.37 -14.81
N ASP A 148 11.23 -1.85 -13.77
CA ASP A 148 11.09 -3.20 -13.22
C ASP A 148 10.23 -3.18 -11.95
N LEU A 149 9.10 -3.90 -11.98
CA LEU A 149 8.16 -3.99 -10.86
C LEU A 149 8.77 -4.70 -9.64
N LYS A 150 9.62 -5.69 -9.85
CA LYS A 150 10.31 -6.43 -8.76
C LYS A 150 11.33 -5.54 -8.06
N GLN A 151 12.06 -4.71 -8.82
CA GLN A 151 12.94 -3.70 -8.22
C GLN A 151 12.15 -2.67 -7.42
N CYS A 152 10.98 -2.23 -7.90
CA CYS A 152 10.10 -1.34 -7.14
C CYS A 152 9.62 -1.97 -5.83
N ALA A 153 9.26 -3.26 -5.84
CA ALA A 153 8.87 -4.00 -4.64
C ALA A 153 10.03 -4.10 -3.64
N GLU A 154 11.24 -4.36 -4.11
CA GLU A 154 12.41 -4.39 -3.25
C GLU A 154 12.73 -3.00 -2.65
N LEU A 155 12.64 -1.93 -3.42
CA LEU A 155 12.78 -0.56 -2.92
C LEU A 155 11.74 -0.24 -1.85
N ALA A 156 10.49 -0.65 -2.03
CA ALA A 156 9.42 -0.48 -1.06
C ALA A 156 9.72 -1.26 0.23
N ARG A 157 10.12 -2.54 0.11
CA ARG A 157 10.51 -3.40 1.24
C ARG A 157 11.68 -2.78 2.02
N MET A 158 12.73 -2.38 1.33
CA MET A 158 13.90 -1.76 1.95
C MET A 158 13.57 -0.43 2.63
N SER A 159 12.59 0.32 2.14
CA SER A 159 12.15 1.56 2.79
C SER A 159 11.59 1.32 4.20
N ILE A 160 10.91 0.19 4.40
CA ILE A 160 10.42 -0.21 5.73
C ILE A 160 11.56 -0.77 6.57
N LEU A 161 12.30 -1.74 6.05
CA LEU A 161 13.39 -2.44 6.77
C LEU A 161 14.48 -1.50 7.29
N ASN A 162 14.84 -0.46 6.54
CA ASN A 162 15.86 0.52 6.93
C ASN A 162 15.32 1.74 7.69
N GLY A 163 14.04 1.72 8.09
CA GLY A 163 13.40 2.76 8.89
C GLY A 163 13.04 4.04 8.14
N LYS A 164 13.26 4.15 6.82
CA LYS A 164 12.92 5.37 6.05
C LYS A 164 11.42 5.64 6.04
N ALA A 165 10.59 4.60 5.90
CA ALA A 165 9.15 4.71 5.96
C ALA A 165 8.68 5.20 7.34
N ALA A 166 9.19 4.61 8.43
CA ALA A 166 8.92 5.07 9.79
C ALA A 166 9.34 6.53 10.01
N GLY A 167 10.53 6.91 9.53
CA GLY A 167 11.00 8.30 9.61
C GLY A 167 10.10 9.29 8.82
N ALA A 168 9.58 8.89 7.67
CA ALA A 168 8.61 9.71 6.92
C ALA A 168 7.29 9.86 7.69
N TRP A 169 6.80 8.78 8.28
CA TRP A 169 5.61 8.77 9.14
C TRP A 169 5.75 9.71 10.35
N HIS A 170 6.87 9.65 11.06
CA HIS A 170 7.14 10.55 12.19
C HIS A 170 7.17 12.02 11.79
N ARG A 171 7.78 12.36 10.63
CA ARG A 171 7.78 13.74 10.13
C ARG A 171 6.38 14.22 9.79
N LEU A 172 5.56 13.39 9.13
CA LEU A 172 4.17 13.72 8.82
C LEU A 172 3.38 14.00 10.09
N HIS A 173 3.47 13.10 11.08
CA HIS A 173 2.80 13.24 12.37
C HIS A 173 3.20 14.55 13.07
N ALA A 174 4.50 14.83 13.17
CA ALA A 174 5.00 16.07 13.77
C ALA A 174 4.50 17.34 13.04
N HIS A 175 4.37 17.29 11.72
CA HIS A 175 3.86 18.40 10.92
C HIS A 175 2.36 18.64 11.16
N MET A 176 1.57 17.57 11.24
CA MET A 176 0.13 17.66 11.50
C MET A 176 -0.16 18.25 12.88
N HIS A 177 0.61 17.90 13.91
CA HIS A 177 0.44 18.47 15.25
C HIS A 177 0.81 19.95 15.32
N LYS A 178 1.84 20.40 14.60
CA LYS A 178 2.18 21.82 14.51
C LYS A 178 1.08 22.64 13.81
N ALA A 179 0.45 22.08 12.80
CA ALA A 179 -0.63 22.75 12.07
C ALA A 179 -1.94 22.82 12.90
N ALA A 180 -2.10 21.96 13.90
CA ALA A 180 -3.27 21.94 14.78
C ALA A 180 -3.15 22.88 15.99
N ASP A 181 -1.96 23.44 16.28
CA ASP A 181 -1.73 24.41 17.34
C ASP A 181 -1.70 25.84 16.75
N PRO A 182 -2.80 26.62 16.88
CA PRO A 182 -2.86 27.99 16.34
C PRO A 182 -2.01 29.01 17.08
N SER A 183 -1.22 28.58 18.11
CA SER A 183 -0.34 29.43 18.92
C SER A 183 1.14 29.33 18.54
N SER A 184 1.49 28.59 17.48
CA SER A 184 2.87 28.43 16.99
C SER A 184 3.16 29.23 15.72
#